data_8f954fba74875bc9e5065feddd51b21d
#
_entry.id   8f954fba74875bc9e5065feddd51b21d
#
_cell.length_a   1.000
_cell.length_b   1.000
_cell.length_c   1.000
_cell.angle_alpha   90.00
_cell.angle_beta   90.00
_cell.angle_gamma   90.00
#
_symmetry.space_group_name_H-M   'P 1'
#
loop_
_entity.id
_entity.type
_entity.pdbx_description
1 polymer ?
#
loop_
_entity_poly.entity_id
_entity_poly.type
_entity_poly.pdbx_seq_one_letter_code
_entity_poly.pdbx_strand_id
1 'polypeptide(L)'
;LQHFRVEFLNFEIGHNPDMKAFYSDHFVLPLPEGHRFPMAKYSKLRHRVATELEGVHMLEAPAATKGELALVHSPDYVHAVKSGTLSAAAIREIGFPWSPAMAERSLRSAGASIAAARVAVREGIAGNLAGGTHHASADQGGGFCVFNDIAVAARILQMEHFRASKQSLNVLVIDLDVHQGNGTASIFANDPSVFTLSLHGEKNFPFRKVSSDLDAGLPDGCTDEPYLEALLQALEFVNARFSADFVIYLAGADAHEGDRLGRLKLSEQGMAQRDQCVFDWVKAKDKPMFICMGGGYGHNLETTVSVQMNTWQLAQAHWVHWQNRGSALKPNSASSSTKVNDERTHNPPG
;
A
#
# COMPACT_ATOMS: atom_id res chain seq x y z
N LEU A 1 32.23 -5.59 8.97
CA LEU A 1 30.94 -5.25 8.40
C LEU A 1 31.15 -4.92 6.92
N GLN A 2 31.15 -5.95 6.06
CA GLN A 2 31.31 -5.83 4.63
C GLN A 2 29.94 -5.53 4.00
N HIS A 3 29.90 -4.50 3.17
CA HIS A 3 28.75 -4.13 2.35
C HIS A 3 28.50 -5.22 1.29
N PHE A 4 27.51 -6.04 1.49
CA PHE A 4 26.97 -6.90 0.44
C PHE A 4 25.99 -6.06 -0.41
N ARG A 5 26.45 -5.66 -1.59
CA ARG A 5 25.57 -5.14 -2.66
C ARG A 5 24.78 -6.33 -3.22
N VAL A 6 23.50 -6.41 -2.90
CA VAL A 6 22.58 -7.35 -3.54
C VAL A 6 22.19 -6.76 -4.89
N GLU A 7 22.50 -7.45 -5.98
CA GLU A 7 21.96 -7.14 -7.30
C GLU A 7 20.48 -7.51 -7.30
N PHE A 8 19.63 -6.53 -6.92
CA PHE A 8 18.22 -6.56 -7.31
C PHE A 8 18.17 -6.30 -8.81
N LEU A 9 17.32 -7.04 -9.53
CA LEU A 9 17.00 -6.80 -10.93
C LEU A 9 16.89 -5.28 -11.14
N ASN A 10 17.81 -4.73 -11.92
CA ASN A 10 17.96 -3.30 -12.16
C ASN A 10 16.71 -2.74 -12.83
N PHE A 11 15.74 -2.31 -12.02
CA PHE A 11 14.97 -1.16 -12.36
C PHE A 11 15.85 0.02 -11.88
N GLU A 12 16.61 0.60 -12.77
CA GLU A 12 17.30 1.88 -12.54
C GLU A 12 16.23 2.98 -12.40
N ILE A 13 15.57 3.02 -11.25
CA ILE A 13 14.86 4.22 -10.81
C ILE A 13 16.00 5.15 -10.36
N GLY A 14 16.37 6.11 -11.22
CA GLY A 14 17.38 7.11 -10.88
C GLY A 14 17.07 7.71 -9.50
N HIS A 15 18.11 8.11 -8.78
CA HIS A 15 17.99 8.75 -7.48
C HIS A 15 17.26 10.10 -7.66
N ASN A 16 15.93 10.03 -7.79
CA ASN A 16 15.07 11.20 -7.77
C ASN A 16 14.70 11.44 -6.29
N PRO A 17 14.88 12.65 -5.77
CA PRO A 17 14.58 12.98 -4.37
C PRO A 17 13.07 12.96 -4.03
N ASP A 18 12.22 12.53 -4.93
CA ASP A 18 10.76 12.56 -4.79
C ASP A 18 10.18 11.21 -4.35
N MET A 19 9.08 11.24 -3.62
CA MET A 19 8.30 10.06 -3.26
C MET A 19 7.71 9.40 -4.51
N LYS A 20 7.76 8.06 -4.65
CA LYS A 20 7.26 7.36 -5.84
C LYS A 20 5.79 6.99 -5.69
N ALA A 21 5.01 7.30 -6.73
CA ALA A 21 3.61 6.93 -6.87
C ALA A 21 3.39 6.20 -8.21
N PHE A 22 2.82 4.99 -8.14
CA PHE A 22 2.55 4.18 -9.34
C PHE A 22 1.10 4.35 -9.78
N TYR A 23 0.89 4.53 -11.09
CA TYR A 23 -0.43 4.73 -11.68
C TYR A 23 -0.73 3.76 -12.83
N SER A 24 -2.01 3.41 -12.98
CA SER A 24 -2.50 2.49 -14.02
C SER A 24 -3.84 2.93 -14.64
N ASP A 25 -4.20 4.20 -14.47
CA ASP A 25 -5.51 4.73 -14.87
C ASP A 25 -5.76 4.75 -16.38
N HIS A 26 -4.71 4.82 -17.20
CA HIS A 26 -4.81 4.76 -18.66
C HIS A 26 -5.07 3.34 -19.20
N PHE A 27 -4.87 2.30 -18.41
CA PHE A 27 -5.35 0.95 -18.69
C PHE A 27 -6.84 0.88 -18.32
N VAL A 28 -7.68 1.44 -19.21
CA VAL A 28 -9.11 1.60 -18.94
C VAL A 28 -9.84 0.27 -19.02
N LEU A 29 -10.61 -0.02 -17.98
CA LEU A 29 -11.56 -1.13 -17.97
C LEU A 29 -12.86 -0.70 -18.65
N PRO A 30 -13.24 -1.28 -19.80
CA PRO A 30 -14.50 -0.95 -20.47
C PRO A 30 -15.66 -1.55 -19.68
N LEU A 31 -16.36 -0.69 -18.95
CA LEU A 31 -17.53 -1.08 -18.15
C LEU A 31 -18.83 -0.66 -18.86
N PRO A 32 -19.91 -1.44 -18.73
CA PRO A 32 -21.23 -1.05 -19.21
C PRO A 32 -21.69 0.27 -18.58
N GLU A 33 -22.55 1.00 -19.30
CA GLU A 33 -23.20 2.19 -18.76
C GLU A 33 -23.95 1.85 -17.44
N GLY A 34 -23.86 2.73 -16.46
CA GLY A 34 -24.46 2.51 -15.14
C GLY A 34 -23.72 1.53 -14.22
N HIS A 35 -22.56 1.03 -14.63
CA HIS A 35 -21.76 0.15 -13.75
C HIS A 35 -21.35 0.90 -12.48
N ARG A 36 -21.46 0.27 -11.31
CA ARG A 36 -21.23 0.90 -10.01
C ARG A 36 -19.76 1.27 -9.74
N PHE A 37 -18.82 0.66 -10.45
CA PHE A 37 -17.39 0.90 -10.25
C PHE A 37 -16.95 2.21 -10.92
N PRO A 38 -16.46 3.22 -10.15
CA PRO A 38 -16.20 4.55 -10.68
C PRO A 38 -14.79 4.66 -11.27
N MET A 39 -14.60 4.20 -12.52
CA MET A 39 -13.29 4.20 -13.19
C MET A 39 -12.59 5.56 -13.18
N ALA A 40 -13.35 6.66 -13.31
CA ALA A 40 -12.79 8.01 -13.41
C ALA A 40 -12.09 8.48 -12.12
N LYS A 41 -12.28 7.82 -10.96
CA LYS A 41 -11.61 8.21 -9.71
C LYS A 41 -10.07 8.15 -9.84
N TYR A 42 -9.56 7.19 -10.58
CA TYR A 42 -8.11 6.97 -10.71
C TYR A 42 -7.41 8.07 -11.51
N SER A 43 -7.97 8.48 -12.64
CA SER A 43 -7.42 9.59 -13.44
C SER A 43 -7.53 10.93 -12.72
N LYS A 44 -8.63 11.16 -11.97
CA LYS A 44 -8.80 12.34 -11.14
C LYS A 44 -7.79 12.38 -10.00
N LEU A 45 -7.62 11.28 -9.27
CA LEU A 45 -6.63 11.19 -8.21
C LEU A 45 -5.21 11.41 -8.77
N ARG A 46 -4.84 10.73 -9.86
CA ARG A 46 -3.55 10.94 -10.51
C ARG A 46 -3.31 12.39 -10.88
N HIS A 47 -4.31 13.03 -11.50
CA HIS A 47 -4.21 14.43 -11.87
C HIS A 47 -3.95 15.33 -10.66
N ARG A 48 -4.72 15.16 -9.59
CA ARG A 48 -4.58 15.96 -8.37
C ARG A 48 -3.24 15.71 -7.67
N VAL A 49 -2.80 14.46 -7.53
CA VAL A 49 -1.49 14.15 -6.94
C VAL A 49 -0.36 14.79 -7.76
N ALA A 50 -0.42 14.70 -9.10
CA ALA A 50 0.61 15.26 -9.97
C ALA A 50 0.65 16.80 -9.98
N THR A 51 -0.49 17.46 -9.72
CA THR A 51 -0.58 18.94 -9.78
C THR A 51 -0.54 19.63 -8.42
N GLU A 52 -0.94 18.96 -7.35
CA GLU A 52 -1.06 19.53 -6.02
C GLU A 52 0.06 19.10 -5.06
N LEU A 53 0.78 18.00 -5.35
CA LEU A 53 1.85 17.48 -4.48
C LEU A 53 3.21 17.56 -5.16
N GLU A 54 3.91 18.67 -4.93
CA GLU A 54 5.31 18.79 -5.34
C GLU A 54 6.17 17.74 -4.62
N GLY A 55 7.11 17.09 -5.34
CA GLY A 55 7.96 16.04 -4.75
C GLY A 55 7.31 14.66 -4.72
N VAL A 56 6.27 14.42 -5.52
CA VAL A 56 5.75 13.08 -5.84
C VAL A 56 6.04 12.74 -7.29
N HIS A 57 6.89 11.75 -7.52
CA HIS A 57 7.25 11.27 -8.84
C HIS A 57 6.31 10.16 -9.33
N MET A 58 5.61 10.44 -10.43
CA MET A 58 4.62 9.55 -11.01
C MET A 58 5.25 8.54 -11.94
N LEU A 59 5.04 7.25 -11.69
CA LEU A 59 5.56 6.15 -12.49
C LEU A 59 4.43 5.29 -13.06
N GLU A 60 4.55 4.93 -14.33
CA GLU A 60 3.62 3.99 -14.93
C GLU A 60 3.77 2.60 -14.29
N ALA A 61 2.63 1.96 -14.00
CA ALA A 61 2.58 0.64 -13.41
C ALA A 61 3.19 -0.43 -14.36
N PRO A 62 4.21 -1.19 -13.94
CA PRO A 62 4.61 -2.39 -14.68
C PRO A 62 3.51 -3.45 -14.61
N ALA A 63 3.46 -4.37 -15.56
CA ALA A 63 2.59 -5.53 -15.44
C ALA A 63 3.23 -6.59 -14.55
N ALA A 64 2.46 -7.16 -13.60
CA ALA A 64 2.90 -8.31 -12.84
C ALA A 64 3.12 -9.52 -13.77
N THR A 65 4.19 -10.24 -13.54
CA THR A 65 4.49 -11.48 -14.27
C THR A 65 3.66 -12.66 -13.76
N LYS A 66 3.52 -13.71 -14.56
CA LYS A 66 2.88 -14.94 -14.11
C LYS A 66 3.57 -15.55 -12.88
N GLY A 67 4.90 -15.48 -12.84
CA GLY A 67 5.69 -16.00 -11.72
C GLY A 67 5.46 -15.23 -10.42
N GLU A 68 5.34 -13.90 -10.48
CA GLU A 68 5.01 -13.08 -9.32
C GLU A 68 3.59 -13.38 -8.79
N LEU A 69 2.61 -13.47 -9.68
CA LEU A 69 1.24 -13.82 -9.29
C LEU A 69 1.14 -15.24 -8.71
N ALA A 70 1.92 -16.19 -9.23
CA ALA A 70 1.91 -17.59 -8.78
C ALA A 70 2.48 -17.78 -7.36
N LEU A 71 3.05 -16.77 -6.73
CA LEU A 71 3.41 -16.82 -5.31
C LEU A 71 2.17 -16.81 -4.38
N VAL A 72 1.03 -16.42 -4.92
CA VAL A 72 -0.24 -16.28 -4.19
C VAL A 72 -1.36 -17.04 -4.88
N HIS A 73 -1.51 -16.84 -6.18
CA HIS A 73 -2.62 -17.36 -6.96
C HIS A 73 -2.26 -18.68 -7.65
N SER A 74 -3.23 -19.59 -7.73
CA SER A 74 -3.03 -20.83 -8.47
C SER A 74 -2.71 -20.54 -9.94
N PRO A 75 -1.75 -21.28 -10.55
CA PRO A 75 -1.41 -21.10 -11.96
C PRO A 75 -2.60 -21.22 -12.91
N ASP A 76 -3.56 -22.09 -12.58
CA ASP A 76 -4.77 -22.30 -13.38
C ASP A 76 -5.68 -21.08 -13.33
N TYR A 77 -5.84 -20.44 -12.17
CA TYR A 77 -6.61 -19.21 -12.04
C TYR A 77 -5.94 -18.05 -12.81
N VAL A 78 -4.62 -17.89 -12.66
CA VAL A 78 -3.86 -16.88 -13.41
C VAL A 78 -4.00 -17.10 -14.91
N HIS A 79 -3.94 -18.36 -15.36
CA HIS A 79 -4.15 -18.71 -16.77
C HIS A 79 -5.56 -18.37 -17.23
N ALA A 80 -6.59 -18.75 -16.47
CA ALA A 80 -7.99 -18.52 -16.82
C ALA A 80 -8.33 -17.02 -16.94
N VAL A 81 -7.81 -16.18 -16.03
CA VAL A 81 -7.94 -14.72 -16.13
C VAL A 81 -7.32 -14.21 -17.43
N LYS A 82 -6.10 -14.63 -17.76
CA LYS A 82 -5.36 -14.14 -18.94
C LYS A 82 -5.95 -14.62 -20.26
N SER A 83 -6.47 -15.84 -20.32
CA SER A 83 -7.00 -16.45 -21.54
C SER A 83 -8.51 -16.26 -21.75
N GLY A 84 -9.22 -15.72 -20.73
CA GLY A 84 -10.68 -15.52 -20.80
C GLY A 84 -11.47 -16.80 -20.66
N THR A 85 -10.92 -17.80 -19.95
CA THR A 85 -11.59 -19.09 -19.72
C THR A 85 -12.22 -19.18 -18.34
N LEU A 86 -12.36 -18.06 -17.63
CA LEU A 86 -13.11 -17.99 -16.38
C LEU A 86 -14.58 -18.41 -16.60
N SER A 87 -15.14 -19.15 -15.65
CA SER A 87 -16.56 -19.50 -15.69
C SER A 87 -17.44 -18.24 -15.54
N ALA A 88 -18.66 -18.30 -16.06
CA ALA A 88 -19.64 -17.22 -15.89
C ALA A 88 -19.93 -16.91 -14.42
N ALA A 89 -19.83 -17.90 -13.52
CA ALA A 89 -19.98 -17.71 -12.09
C ALA A 89 -18.81 -16.88 -11.52
N ALA A 90 -17.56 -17.22 -11.88
CA ALA A 90 -16.38 -16.48 -11.45
C ALA A 90 -16.38 -15.03 -11.96
N ILE A 91 -16.82 -14.80 -13.19
CA ILE A 91 -16.96 -13.44 -13.75
C ILE A 91 -17.99 -12.62 -12.96
N ARG A 92 -19.13 -13.22 -12.58
CA ARG A 92 -20.14 -12.55 -11.74
C ARG A 92 -19.62 -12.23 -10.34
N GLU A 93 -18.83 -13.14 -9.75
CA GLU A 93 -18.24 -12.95 -8.42
C GLU A 93 -17.22 -11.79 -8.43
N ILE A 94 -16.39 -11.73 -9.46
CA ILE A 94 -15.47 -10.60 -9.68
C ILE A 94 -16.25 -9.29 -9.85
N GLY A 95 -17.39 -9.33 -10.56
CA GLY A 95 -18.22 -8.16 -10.82
C GLY A 95 -17.75 -7.31 -12.00
N PHE A 96 -16.74 -7.75 -12.76
CA PHE A 96 -16.31 -7.15 -14.02
C PHE A 96 -16.56 -8.08 -15.20
N PRO A 97 -17.11 -7.59 -16.33
CA PRO A 97 -17.12 -8.37 -17.55
C PRO A 97 -15.70 -8.68 -17.98
N TRP A 98 -15.44 -9.93 -18.36
CA TRP A 98 -14.12 -10.27 -18.83
C TRP A 98 -13.83 -9.58 -20.18
N SER A 99 -12.61 -9.08 -20.31
CA SER A 99 -12.03 -8.56 -21.54
C SER A 99 -10.49 -8.63 -21.45
N PRO A 100 -9.77 -8.57 -22.58
CA PRO A 100 -8.31 -8.42 -22.54
C PRO A 100 -7.86 -7.18 -21.75
N ALA A 101 -8.63 -6.10 -21.79
CA ALA A 101 -8.37 -4.88 -21.03
C ALA A 101 -8.53 -5.09 -19.52
N MET A 102 -9.52 -5.91 -19.09
CA MET A 102 -9.68 -6.28 -17.68
C MET A 102 -8.47 -7.09 -17.19
N ALA A 103 -8.02 -8.06 -17.96
CA ALA A 103 -6.84 -8.86 -17.62
C ALA A 103 -5.58 -7.99 -17.54
N GLU A 104 -5.33 -7.13 -18.53
CA GLU A 104 -4.18 -6.21 -18.55
C GLU A 104 -4.20 -5.25 -17.35
N ARG A 105 -5.34 -4.59 -17.10
CA ARG A 105 -5.48 -3.69 -15.95
C ARG A 105 -5.19 -4.40 -14.62
N SER A 106 -5.66 -5.64 -14.48
CA SER A 106 -5.45 -6.42 -13.26
C SER A 106 -3.97 -6.76 -13.05
N LEU A 107 -3.25 -7.07 -14.15
CA LEU A 107 -1.80 -7.27 -14.13
C LEU A 107 -1.06 -5.99 -13.73
N ARG A 108 -1.49 -4.82 -14.28
CA ARG A 108 -0.89 -3.52 -13.97
C ARG A 108 -1.16 -3.09 -12.54
N SER A 109 -2.36 -3.31 -12.02
CA SER A 109 -2.69 -3.02 -10.62
C SER A 109 -1.80 -3.82 -9.66
N ALA A 110 -1.66 -5.12 -9.88
CA ALA A 110 -0.78 -5.96 -9.07
C ALA A 110 0.70 -5.55 -9.22
N GLY A 111 1.14 -5.28 -10.45
CA GLY A 111 2.52 -4.85 -10.73
C GLY A 111 2.86 -3.50 -10.10
N ALA A 112 1.92 -2.55 -10.05
CA ALA A 112 2.08 -1.29 -9.34
C ALA A 112 2.33 -1.49 -7.84
N SER A 113 1.56 -2.38 -7.20
CA SER A 113 1.70 -2.68 -5.78
C SER A 113 3.03 -3.38 -5.46
N ILE A 114 3.46 -4.31 -6.33
CA ILE A 114 4.78 -4.94 -6.22
C ILE A 114 5.90 -3.89 -6.32
N ALA A 115 5.82 -3.02 -7.34
CA ALA A 115 6.83 -1.99 -7.57
C ALA A 115 6.86 -0.97 -6.41
N ALA A 116 5.71 -0.52 -5.93
CA ALA A 116 5.60 0.39 -4.79
C ALA A 116 6.17 -0.25 -3.51
N ALA A 117 5.86 -1.51 -3.23
CA ALA A 117 6.39 -2.22 -2.07
C ALA A 117 7.93 -2.36 -2.12
N ARG A 118 8.51 -2.69 -3.29
CA ARG A 118 9.97 -2.72 -3.50
C ARG A 118 10.63 -1.37 -3.27
N VAL A 119 9.98 -0.28 -3.70
CA VAL A 119 10.48 1.08 -3.46
C VAL A 119 10.38 1.44 -1.98
N ALA A 120 9.25 1.15 -1.34
CA ALA A 120 9.01 1.49 0.05
C ALA A 120 10.04 0.86 1.00
N VAL A 121 10.47 -0.38 0.77
CA VAL A 121 11.55 -1.02 1.57
C VAL A 121 12.84 -0.20 1.55
N ARG A 122 13.15 0.48 0.44
CA ARG A 122 14.41 1.23 0.27
C ARG A 122 14.26 2.70 0.64
N GLU A 123 13.13 3.31 0.31
CA GLU A 123 12.91 4.75 0.39
C GLU A 123 11.93 5.14 1.53
N GLY A 124 11.46 4.16 2.30
CA GLY A 124 10.61 4.35 3.47
C GLY A 124 9.12 4.30 3.16
N ILE A 125 8.68 4.95 2.08
CA ILE A 125 7.29 4.91 1.65
C ILE A 125 7.18 5.06 0.13
N ALA A 126 6.25 4.35 -0.46
CA ALA A 126 5.77 4.53 -1.83
C ALA A 126 4.33 4.01 -1.93
N GLY A 127 3.61 4.33 -3.00
CA GLY A 127 2.23 3.90 -3.11
C GLY A 127 1.76 3.61 -4.52
N ASN A 128 0.62 2.92 -4.57
CA ASN A 128 -0.17 2.66 -5.77
C ASN A 128 -1.43 3.55 -5.73
N LEU A 129 -1.65 4.38 -6.75
CA LEU A 129 -2.87 5.23 -6.89
C LEU A 129 -4.15 4.40 -7.13
N ALA A 130 -4.01 3.09 -7.16
CA ALA A 130 -5.07 2.09 -7.23
C ALA A 130 -4.75 0.97 -6.23
N GLY A 131 -5.01 -0.29 -6.57
CA GLY A 131 -4.71 -1.44 -5.71
C GLY A 131 -5.70 -1.60 -4.57
N GLY A 132 -5.33 -2.40 -3.58
CA GLY A 132 -6.21 -2.76 -2.48
C GLY A 132 -7.24 -3.83 -2.89
N THR A 133 -6.84 -4.76 -3.73
CA THR A 133 -7.73 -5.80 -4.28
C THR A 133 -7.84 -7.01 -3.32
N HIS A 134 -8.25 -6.74 -2.11
CA HIS A 134 -8.23 -7.58 -0.92
C HIS A 134 -9.25 -8.72 -0.87
N HIS A 135 -10.25 -8.73 -1.78
CA HIS A 135 -11.24 -9.80 -1.83
C HIS A 135 -10.81 -11.03 -2.63
N ALA A 136 -9.81 -10.90 -3.51
CA ALA A 136 -9.32 -12.04 -4.28
C ALA A 136 -8.56 -13.02 -3.38
N SER A 137 -8.95 -14.30 -3.41
CA SER A 137 -8.29 -15.42 -2.76
C SER A 137 -7.27 -16.09 -3.70
N ALA A 138 -6.68 -17.20 -3.28
CA ALA A 138 -5.65 -17.88 -4.09
C ALA A 138 -6.16 -18.37 -5.46
N ASP A 139 -7.41 -18.74 -5.57
CA ASP A 139 -7.99 -19.42 -6.73
C ASP A 139 -9.22 -18.73 -7.33
N GLN A 140 -9.65 -17.60 -6.76
CA GLN A 140 -10.81 -16.86 -7.25
C GLN A 140 -10.75 -15.38 -6.93
N GLY A 141 -11.34 -14.56 -7.80
CA GLY A 141 -11.60 -13.14 -7.56
C GLY A 141 -13.00 -12.90 -7.00
N GLY A 142 -13.24 -11.70 -6.49
CA GLY A 142 -14.54 -11.28 -5.98
C GLY A 142 -14.57 -9.79 -5.70
N GLY A 143 -15.76 -9.17 -5.58
CA GLY A 143 -15.90 -7.80 -5.11
C GLY A 143 -15.02 -6.78 -5.84
N PHE A 144 -14.97 -6.82 -7.16
CA PHE A 144 -14.11 -5.99 -8.03
C PHE A 144 -12.60 -6.27 -7.91
N CYS A 145 -12.21 -7.36 -7.25
CA CYS A 145 -10.83 -7.80 -7.11
C CYS A 145 -10.55 -9.02 -7.99
N VAL A 146 -9.56 -8.93 -8.87
CA VAL A 146 -9.14 -10.04 -9.74
C VAL A 146 -7.94 -10.77 -9.13
N PHE A 147 -6.84 -10.07 -8.87
CA PHE A 147 -5.68 -10.60 -8.16
C PHE A 147 -5.50 -9.84 -6.85
N ASN A 148 -5.08 -10.53 -5.79
CA ASN A 148 -4.79 -9.89 -4.50
C ASN A 148 -3.40 -9.25 -4.54
N ASP A 149 -3.36 -7.98 -4.90
CA ASP A 149 -2.13 -7.22 -5.08
C ASP A 149 -1.34 -7.03 -3.76
N ILE A 150 -2.05 -6.94 -2.63
CA ILE A 150 -1.49 -6.84 -1.28
C ILE A 150 -0.73 -8.12 -0.94
N ALA A 151 -1.38 -9.27 -1.13
CA ALA A 151 -0.79 -10.57 -0.81
C ALA A 151 0.41 -10.86 -1.73
N VAL A 152 0.29 -10.53 -3.02
CA VAL A 152 1.41 -10.71 -3.98
C VAL A 152 2.59 -9.82 -3.59
N ALA A 153 2.35 -8.55 -3.25
CA ALA A 153 3.41 -7.64 -2.80
C ALA A 153 4.11 -8.17 -1.53
N ALA A 154 3.35 -8.64 -0.53
CA ALA A 154 3.90 -9.23 0.69
C ALA A 154 4.79 -10.44 0.40
N ARG A 155 4.32 -11.40 -0.41
CA ARG A 155 5.09 -12.60 -0.77
C ARG A 155 6.36 -12.29 -1.57
N ILE A 156 6.30 -11.32 -2.47
CA ILE A 156 7.48 -10.86 -3.21
C ILE A 156 8.52 -10.30 -2.25
N LEU A 157 8.14 -9.42 -1.34
CA LEU A 157 9.07 -8.85 -0.36
C LEU A 157 9.66 -9.93 0.56
N GLN A 158 8.86 -10.86 1.05
CA GLN A 158 9.32 -11.98 1.88
C GLN A 158 10.34 -12.84 1.13
N MET A 159 10.05 -13.20 -0.13
CA MET A 159 10.95 -13.99 -0.95
C MET A 159 12.28 -13.25 -1.23
N GLU A 160 12.21 -11.98 -1.60
CA GLU A 160 13.40 -11.16 -1.92
C GLU A 160 14.23 -10.93 -0.65
N HIS A 161 13.60 -10.62 0.47
CA HIS A 161 14.28 -10.46 1.76
C HIS A 161 14.97 -11.75 2.21
N PHE A 162 14.29 -12.91 2.11
CA PHE A 162 14.87 -14.19 2.48
C PHE A 162 16.06 -14.58 1.57
N ARG A 163 15.97 -14.29 0.28
CA ARG A 163 17.09 -14.53 -0.65
C ARG A 163 18.32 -13.72 -0.27
N ALA A 164 18.11 -12.48 0.14
CA ALA A 164 19.19 -11.54 0.49
C ALA A 164 19.79 -11.80 1.87
N SER A 165 18.96 -12.00 2.90
CA SER A 165 19.34 -12.01 4.32
C SER A 165 19.33 -13.40 4.97
N LYS A 166 18.62 -14.37 4.37
CA LYS A 166 18.27 -15.67 4.96
C LYS A 166 17.39 -15.54 6.22
N GLN A 167 16.73 -14.39 6.38
CA GLN A 167 15.82 -14.11 7.50
C GLN A 167 14.38 -13.96 7.00
N SER A 168 13.41 -14.25 7.86
CA SER A 168 12.01 -13.98 7.58
C SER A 168 11.73 -12.48 7.63
N LEU A 169 10.76 -12.03 6.86
CA LEU A 169 10.23 -10.67 6.90
C LEU A 169 8.80 -10.72 7.45
N ASN A 170 8.57 -10.05 8.55
CA ASN A 170 7.25 -9.93 9.15
C ASN A 170 6.48 -8.76 8.52
N VAL A 171 5.33 -9.05 7.90
CA VAL A 171 4.51 -8.06 7.21
C VAL A 171 3.21 -7.84 7.98
N LEU A 172 2.91 -6.58 8.29
CA LEU A 172 1.61 -6.18 8.83
C LEU A 172 0.75 -5.61 7.69
N VAL A 173 -0.43 -6.15 7.51
CA VAL A 173 -1.48 -5.58 6.65
C VAL A 173 -2.47 -4.85 7.53
N ILE A 174 -2.58 -3.53 7.35
CA ILE A 174 -3.60 -2.68 7.96
C ILE A 174 -4.64 -2.38 6.88
N ASP A 175 -5.75 -3.07 6.93
CA ASP A 175 -6.85 -2.94 5.99
C ASP A 175 -7.99 -2.13 6.63
N LEU A 176 -8.13 -0.87 6.19
CA LEU A 176 -9.16 0.06 6.64
C LEU A 176 -10.20 0.39 5.55
N ASP A 177 -10.33 -0.49 4.55
CA ASP A 177 -11.48 -0.49 3.65
C ASP A 177 -12.75 -0.84 4.45
N VAL A 178 -13.90 -0.28 4.05
CA VAL A 178 -15.17 -0.58 4.73
C VAL A 178 -15.59 -2.04 4.60
N HIS A 179 -15.05 -2.73 3.59
CA HIS A 179 -15.26 -4.16 3.36
C HIS A 179 -14.14 -4.97 4.01
N GLN A 180 -14.46 -6.14 4.57
CA GLN A 180 -13.43 -7.02 5.11
C GLN A 180 -12.52 -7.55 4.00
N GLY A 181 -11.21 -7.55 4.23
CA GLY A 181 -10.22 -8.16 3.34
C GLY A 181 -10.21 -9.69 3.41
N ASN A 182 -11.32 -10.33 3.09
CA ASN A 182 -11.52 -11.77 3.23
C ASN A 182 -10.56 -12.61 2.38
N GLY A 183 -10.19 -12.13 1.20
CA GLY A 183 -9.19 -12.80 0.34
C GLY A 183 -7.82 -12.77 0.99
N THR A 184 -7.40 -11.62 1.49
CA THR A 184 -6.12 -11.46 2.21
C THR A 184 -6.08 -12.34 3.48
N ALA A 185 -7.15 -12.33 4.29
CA ALA A 185 -7.29 -13.19 5.46
C ALA A 185 -7.17 -14.67 5.10
N SER A 186 -7.85 -15.10 4.03
CA SER A 186 -7.81 -16.49 3.54
C SER A 186 -6.40 -16.93 3.09
N ILE A 187 -5.67 -16.05 2.39
CA ILE A 187 -4.32 -16.35 1.89
C ILE A 187 -3.32 -16.52 3.03
N PHE A 188 -3.45 -15.74 4.09
CA PHE A 188 -2.49 -15.72 5.20
C PHE A 188 -2.96 -16.45 6.47
N ALA A 189 -4.11 -17.13 6.44
CA ALA A 189 -4.76 -17.75 7.61
C ALA A 189 -3.84 -18.64 8.50
N ASN A 190 -2.77 -19.19 7.95
CA ASN A 190 -1.85 -20.07 8.68
C ASN A 190 -0.38 -19.59 8.58
N ASP A 191 -0.17 -18.30 8.35
CA ASP A 191 1.16 -17.73 8.17
C ASP A 191 1.50 -16.74 9.29
N PRO A 192 2.26 -17.15 10.30
CA PRO A 192 2.60 -16.29 11.43
C PRO A 192 3.55 -15.13 11.06
N SER A 193 4.09 -15.11 9.84
CA SER A 193 4.94 -14.02 9.35
C SER A 193 4.16 -12.88 8.71
N VAL A 194 2.84 -13.01 8.54
CA VAL A 194 1.96 -11.96 8.08
C VAL A 194 0.82 -11.79 9.08
N PHE A 195 0.68 -10.60 9.63
CA PHE A 195 -0.45 -10.25 10.50
C PHE A 195 -1.47 -9.44 9.70
N THR A 196 -2.71 -9.90 9.67
CA THR A 196 -3.83 -9.27 8.97
C THR A 196 -4.75 -8.57 9.97
N LEU A 197 -4.80 -7.23 9.93
CA LEU A 197 -5.78 -6.40 10.64
C LEU A 197 -6.83 -5.91 9.62
N SER A 198 -8.12 -6.17 9.90
CA SER A 198 -9.23 -5.60 9.12
C SER A 198 -10.21 -4.87 10.03
N LEU A 199 -10.36 -3.56 9.82
CA LEU A 199 -11.35 -2.72 10.50
C LEU A 199 -12.45 -2.34 9.49
N HIS A 200 -13.64 -2.95 9.62
CA HIS A 200 -14.66 -2.92 8.58
C HIS A 200 -16.08 -2.80 9.12
N GLY A 201 -17.03 -2.43 8.26
CA GLY A 201 -18.43 -2.47 8.61
C GLY A 201 -18.91 -3.92 8.77
N GLU A 202 -19.46 -4.26 9.92
CA GLU A 202 -19.89 -5.62 10.28
C GLU A 202 -20.83 -6.23 9.23
N LYS A 203 -21.76 -5.43 8.72
CA LYS A 203 -22.75 -5.86 7.71
C LYS A 203 -22.37 -5.51 6.29
N ASN A 204 -21.17 -4.96 6.06
CA ASN A 204 -20.65 -4.78 4.70
C ASN A 204 -20.24 -6.12 4.07
N PHE A 205 -20.11 -6.13 2.74
CA PHE A 205 -19.54 -7.28 2.02
C PHE A 205 -18.12 -7.60 2.56
N PRO A 206 -17.70 -8.85 2.58
CA PRO A 206 -18.46 -10.06 2.25
C PRO A 206 -19.45 -10.43 3.37
N PHE A 207 -20.59 -11.02 3.01
CA PHE A 207 -21.61 -11.41 4.00
C PHE A 207 -21.17 -12.61 4.84
N ARG A 208 -20.26 -13.45 4.31
CA ARG A 208 -19.53 -14.48 5.07
C ARG A 208 -18.11 -13.97 5.28
N LYS A 209 -17.80 -13.58 6.52
CA LYS A 209 -16.47 -13.13 6.91
C LYS A 209 -15.49 -14.31 6.95
N VAL A 210 -14.22 -14.02 6.72
CA VAL A 210 -13.10 -14.95 6.90
C VAL A 210 -12.25 -14.39 8.03
N SER A 211 -11.85 -15.20 9.00
CA SER A 211 -11.08 -14.72 10.16
C SER A 211 -9.73 -14.19 9.72
N SER A 212 -9.48 -12.93 10.03
CA SER A 212 -8.15 -12.31 10.05
C SER A 212 -7.46 -12.60 11.39
N ASP A 213 -6.20 -12.18 11.56
CA ASP A 213 -5.56 -12.22 12.88
C ASP A 213 -6.24 -11.26 13.86
N LEU A 214 -6.77 -10.14 13.33
CA LEU A 214 -7.62 -9.21 14.07
C LEU A 214 -8.71 -8.63 13.17
N ASP A 215 -9.96 -8.94 13.48
CA ASP A 215 -11.14 -8.34 12.87
C ASP A 215 -11.84 -7.39 13.85
N ALA A 216 -12.05 -6.14 13.46
CA ALA A 216 -12.87 -5.18 14.18
C ALA A 216 -14.09 -4.81 13.34
N GLY A 217 -15.21 -5.52 13.57
CA GLY A 217 -16.50 -5.25 12.93
C GLY A 217 -17.22 -4.08 13.58
N LEU A 218 -17.50 -3.04 12.82
CA LEU A 218 -18.17 -1.83 13.30
C LEU A 218 -19.64 -1.79 12.88
N PRO A 219 -20.56 -1.29 13.72
CA PRO A 219 -21.97 -1.24 13.41
C PRO A 219 -22.29 -0.26 12.27
N ASP A 220 -23.40 -0.51 11.56
CA ASP A 220 -23.91 0.43 10.57
C ASP A 220 -24.07 1.83 11.19
N GLY A 221 -23.63 2.86 10.46
CA GLY A 221 -23.70 4.24 10.92
C GLY A 221 -22.61 4.66 11.92
N CYS A 222 -21.61 3.83 12.18
CA CYS A 222 -20.47 4.18 13.02
C CYS A 222 -19.79 5.46 12.49
N THR A 223 -19.64 6.45 13.36
CA THR A 223 -19.07 7.77 13.09
C THR A 223 -17.60 7.86 13.52
N ASP A 224 -17.00 9.05 13.42
CA ASP A 224 -15.58 9.30 13.62
C ASP A 224 -15.05 8.79 14.96
N GLU A 225 -15.64 9.24 16.08
CA GLU A 225 -15.09 8.97 17.42
C GLU A 225 -15.04 7.45 17.74
N PRO A 226 -16.15 6.67 17.64
CA PRO A 226 -16.09 5.24 17.92
C PRO A 226 -15.22 4.46 16.92
N TYR A 227 -15.10 4.93 15.67
CA TYR A 227 -14.19 4.34 14.70
C TYR A 227 -12.73 4.53 15.11
N LEU A 228 -12.35 5.76 15.47
CA LEU A 228 -10.98 6.08 15.85
C LEU A 228 -10.59 5.38 17.16
N GLU A 229 -11.51 5.27 18.11
CA GLU A 229 -11.28 4.50 19.35
C GLU A 229 -11.00 3.02 19.01
N ALA A 230 -11.82 2.38 18.17
CA ALA A 230 -11.61 1.01 17.73
C ALA A 230 -10.27 0.82 16.99
N LEU A 231 -9.89 1.79 16.12
CA LEU A 231 -8.60 1.75 15.43
C LEU A 231 -7.42 1.82 16.40
N LEU A 232 -7.45 2.73 17.37
CA LEU A 232 -6.38 2.86 18.35
C LEU A 232 -6.24 1.59 19.20
N GLN A 233 -7.35 1.00 19.65
CA GLN A 233 -7.35 -0.28 20.37
C GLN A 233 -6.78 -1.42 19.50
N ALA A 234 -7.13 -1.46 18.21
CA ALA A 234 -6.61 -2.46 17.28
C ALA A 234 -5.10 -2.31 17.06
N LEU A 235 -4.60 -1.08 16.88
CA LEU A 235 -3.15 -0.82 16.73
C LEU A 235 -2.37 -1.15 18.01
N GLU A 236 -2.94 -0.92 19.20
CA GLU A 236 -2.35 -1.32 20.47
C GLU A 236 -2.30 -2.85 20.60
N PHE A 237 -3.36 -3.54 20.23
CA PHE A 237 -3.39 -5.01 20.20
C PHE A 237 -2.31 -5.58 19.27
N VAL A 238 -2.18 -5.04 18.05
CA VAL A 238 -1.10 -5.42 17.12
C VAL A 238 0.26 -5.21 17.76
N ASN A 239 0.48 -4.03 18.37
CA ASN A 239 1.74 -3.68 19.00
C ASN A 239 2.16 -4.67 20.12
N ALA A 240 1.20 -5.24 20.84
CA ALA A 240 1.45 -6.20 21.91
C ALA A 240 1.77 -7.62 21.39
N ARG A 241 1.44 -7.96 20.16
CA ARG A 241 1.46 -9.33 19.63
C ARG A 241 2.31 -9.55 18.39
N PHE A 242 2.59 -8.52 17.62
CA PHE A 242 3.31 -8.67 16.37
C PHE A 242 4.35 -7.56 16.16
N SER A 243 5.57 -7.96 15.82
CA SER A 243 6.65 -7.04 15.48
C SER A 243 6.81 -7.02 13.96
N ALA A 244 6.21 -6.02 13.32
CA ALA A 244 6.31 -5.85 11.87
C ALA A 244 7.69 -5.33 11.45
N ASP A 245 8.19 -5.81 10.32
CA ASP A 245 9.35 -5.26 9.61
C ASP A 245 8.91 -4.36 8.46
N PHE A 246 7.73 -4.60 7.92
CA PHE A 246 7.13 -3.87 6.81
C PHE A 246 5.62 -3.72 7.02
N VAL A 247 5.06 -2.58 6.62
CA VAL A 247 3.61 -2.31 6.72
C VAL A 247 3.01 -2.14 5.34
N ILE A 248 1.86 -2.77 5.10
CA ILE A 248 0.99 -2.52 3.95
C ILE A 248 -0.27 -1.84 4.47
N TYR A 249 -0.53 -0.63 4.01
CA TYR A 249 -1.71 0.13 4.39
C TYR A 249 -2.69 0.26 3.23
N LEU A 250 -3.87 -0.33 3.40
CA LEU A 250 -4.99 -0.21 2.49
C LEU A 250 -5.92 0.90 3.02
N ALA A 251 -5.90 2.05 2.33
CA ALA A 251 -6.59 3.28 2.71
C ALA A 251 -7.91 3.45 1.94
N GLY A 252 -8.86 2.51 2.08
CA GLY A 252 -10.16 2.60 1.41
C GLY A 252 -10.90 3.90 1.74
N ALA A 253 -11.45 4.57 0.74
CA ALA A 253 -12.22 5.80 0.92
C ALA A 253 -13.71 5.54 1.22
N ASP A 254 -14.12 4.30 1.26
CA ASP A 254 -15.52 3.85 1.33
C ASP A 254 -16.10 3.74 2.74
N ALA A 255 -15.30 3.99 3.77
CA ALA A 255 -15.80 4.22 5.13
C ALA A 255 -16.45 5.63 5.28
N HIS A 256 -16.25 6.54 4.30
CA HIS A 256 -16.80 7.89 4.29
C HIS A 256 -18.35 7.87 4.17
N GLU A 257 -19.01 8.81 4.86
CA GLU A 257 -20.48 8.89 4.94
C GLU A 257 -21.19 9.05 3.59
N GLY A 258 -20.51 9.62 2.58
CA GLY A 258 -21.00 9.79 1.21
C GLY A 258 -20.81 8.59 0.31
N ASP A 259 -20.29 7.46 0.82
CA ASP A 259 -20.11 6.26 0.01
C ASP A 259 -21.44 5.50 -0.22
N ARG A 260 -21.58 4.89 -1.41
CA ARG A 260 -22.79 4.16 -1.80
C ARG A 260 -22.81 2.71 -1.36
N LEU A 261 -21.63 2.12 -1.14
CA LEU A 261 -21.47 0.72 -0.80
C LEU A 261 -21.07 0.53 0.67
N GLY A 262 -20.43 1.56 1.26
CA GLY A 262 -20.10 1.60 2.68
C GLY A 262 -21.31 1.88 3.56
N ARG A 263 -21.32 1.31 4.76
CA ARG A 263 -22.38 1.50 5.77
C ARG A 263 -21.89 2.29 6.98
N LEU A 264 -20.60 2.64 7.03
CA LEU A 264 -20.05 3.54 8.03
C LEU A 264 -20.31 5.00 7.66
N LYS A 265 -20.09 5.92 8.59
CA LYS A 265 -20.43 7.33 8.44
C LYS A 265 -19.33 8.25 8.93
N LEU A 266 -18.08 7.96 8.50
CA LEU A 266 -16.98 8.86 8.80
C LEU A 266 -17.10 10.14 7.96
N SER A 267 -16.83 11.27 8.60
CA SER A 267 -16.66 12.55 7.91
C SER A 267 -15.32 12.58 7.13
N GLU A 268 -15.14 13.56 6.25
CA GLU A 268 -13.82 13.79 5.62
C GLU A 268 -12.73 14.01 6.68
N GLN A 269 -13.05 14.71 7.75
CA GLN A 269 -12.13 14.91 8.88
C GLN A 269 -11.82 13.60 9.61
N GLY A 270 -12.83 12.76 9.86
CA GLY A 270 -12.65 11.43 10.45
C GLY A 270 -11.77 10.53 9.58
N MET A 271 -11.94 10.56 8.25
CA MET A 271 -11.09 9.85 7.32
C MET A 271 -9.63 10.34 7.38
N ALA A 272 -9.40 11.64 7.46
CA ALA A 272 -8.05 12.21 7.60
C ALA A 272 -7.43 11.84 8.96
N GLN A 273 -8.18 11.85 10.05
CA GLN A 273 -7.72 11.44 11.39
C GLN A 273 -7.42 9.94 11.44
N ARG A 274 -8.20 9.09 10.77
CA ARG A 274 -7.94 7.66 10.60
C ARG A 274 -6.54 7.43 9.99
N ASP A 275 -6.30 8.10 8.86
CA ASP A 275 -5.02 7.99 8.17
C ASP A 275 -3.87 8.53 9.05
N GLN A 276 -4.07 9.68 9.70
CA GLN A 276 -3.07 10.25 10.62
C GLN A 276 -2.69 9.26 11.73
N CYS A 277 -3.66 8.54 12.33
CA CYS A 277 -3.39 7.53 13.37
C CYS A 277 -2.46 6.42 12.83
N VAL A 278 -2.71 5.93 11.60
CA VAL A 278 -1.86 4.90 10.98
C VAL A 278 -0.45 5.44 10.71
N PHE A 279 -0.34 6.63 10.09
CA PHE A 279 0.95 7.24 9.78
C PHE A 279 1.77 7.53 11.04
N ASP A 280 1.15 8.04 12.09
CA ASP A 280 1.83 8.30 13.37
C ASP A 280 2.30 7.00 14.03
N TRP A 281 1.48 5.96 13.99
CA TRP A 281 1.85 4.65 14.49
C TRP A 281 3.04 4.06 13.74
N VAL A 282 3.02 4.09 12.40
CA VAL A 282 4.12 3.60 11.55
C VAL A 282 5.40 4.40 11.76
N LYS A 283 5.27 5.73 11.88
CA LYS A 283 6.38 6.62 12.18
C LYS A 283 7.01 6.31 13.54
N ALA A 284 6.21 6.09 14.57
CA ALA A 284 6.70 5.73 15.91
C ALA A 284 7.42 4.38 15.93
N LYS A 285 7.11 3.47 15.02
CA LYS A 285 7.75 2.16 14.86
C LYS A 285 8.97 2.19 13.93
N ASP A 286 9.20 3.30 13.25
CA ASP A 286 10.28 3.46 12.25
C ASP A 286 10.27 2.35 11.19
N LYS A 287 9.09 2.06 10.62
CA LYS A 287 8.92 0.98 9.63
C LYS A 287 8.61 1.53 8.25
N PRO A 288 9.15 0.90 7.18
CA PRO A 288 8.76 1.25 5.82
C PRO A 288 7.32 0.81 5.54
N MET A 289 6.63 1.56 4.68
CA MET A 289 5.22 1.35 4.39
C MET A 289 4.89 1.47 2.90
N PHE A 290 4.14 0.51 2.37
CA PHE A 290 3.47 0.60 1.07
C PHE A 290 2.00 0.98 1.30
N ILE A 291 1.50 1.97 0.53
CA ILE A 291 0.10 2.39 0.57
C ILE A 291 -0.64 2.07 -0.73
N CYS A 292 -1.90 1.66 -0.61
CA CYS A 292 -2.83 1.49 -1.74
C CYS A 292 -4.23 1.99 -1.38
N MET A 293 -5.03 2.31 -2.42
CA MET A 293 -6.23 3.14 -2.25
C MET A 293 -7.51 2.38 -1.92
N GLY A 294 -7.61 1.09 -2.24
CA GLY A 294 -8.80 0.31 -1.95
C GLY A 294 -10.09 0.84 -2.59
N GLY A 295 -11.18 0.64 -1.88
CA GLY A 295 -12.52 1.09 -2.26
C GLY A 295 -12.71 2.61 -2.28
N GLY A 296 -13.91 2.99 -2.65
CA GLY A 296 -14.34 4.38 -2.78
C GLY A 296 -15.32 4.50 -3.93
N TYR A 297 -16.60 4.56 -3.57
CA TYR A 297 -17.75 4.47 -4.48
C TYR A 297 -18.72 5.62 -4.23
N GLY A 298 -18.22 6.79 -3.82
CA GLY A 298 -19.00 7.93 -3.40
C GLY A 298 -20.05 8.37 -4.41
N HIS A 299 -21.16 8.95 -3.92
CA HIS A 299 -22.14 9.63 -4.76
C HIS A 299 -21.48 10.83 -5.47
N ASN A 300 -20.65 11.54 -4.76
CA ASN A 300 -19.79 12.58 -5.32
C ASN A 300 -18.36 12.05 -5.45
N LEU A 301 -17.88 11.92 -6.69
CA LEU A 301 -16.56 11.40 -6.96
C LEU A 301 -15.44 12.35 -6.49
N GLU A 302 -15.69 13.66 -6.49
CA GLU A 302 -14.71 14.65 -6.01
C GLU A 302 -14.44 14.47 -4.52
N THR A 303 -15.47 14.19 -3.71
CA THR A 303 -15.31 13.89 -2.29
C THR A 303 -14.47 12.61 -2.08
N THR A 304 -14.75 11.56 -2.84
CA THR A 304 -13.94 10.33 -2.80
C THR A 304 -12.46 10.62 -3.10
N VAL A 305 -12.21 11.43 -4.13
CA VAL A 305 -10.84 11.81 -4.52
C VAL A 305 -10.20 12.72 -3.46
N SER A 306 -10.96 13.61 -2.81
CA SER A 306 -10.45 14.45 -1.72
C SER A 306 -10.02 13.61 -0.52
N VAL A 307 -10.80 12.62 -0.12
CA VAL A 307 -10.41 11.66 0.92
C VAL A 307 -9.10 10.96 0.57
N GLN A 308 -8.97 10.45 -0.66
CA GLN A 308 -7.73 9.80 -1.11
C GLN A 308 -6.54 10.78 -1.18
N MET A 309 -6.78 12.05 -1.52
CA MET A 309 -5.73 13.09 -1.51
C MET A 309 -5.17 13.32 -0.11
N ASN A 310 -6.01 13.30 0.94
CA ASN A 310 -5.53 13.41 2.32
C ASN A 310 -4.52 12.31 2.66
N THR A 311 -4.78 11.08 2.24
CA THR A 311 -3.84 9.96 2.41
C THR A 311 -2.50 10.24 1.71
N TRP A 312 -2.52 10.78 0.49
CA TRP A 312 -1.30 11.09 -0.26
C TRP A 312 -0.51 12.27 0.32
N GLN A 313 -1.19 13.28 0.88
CA GLN A 313 -0.55 14.40 1.60
C GLN A 313 0.20 13.88 2.84
N LEU A 314 -0.43 13.00 3.62
CA LEU A 314 0.21 12.37 4.78
C LEU A 314 1.37 11.46 4.36
N ALA A 315 1.22 10.73 3.27
CA ALA A 315 2.28 9.89 2.72
C ALA A 315 3.52 10.70 2.32
N GLN A 316 3.33 11.83 1.66
CA GLN A 316 4.42 12.74 1.30
C GLN A 316 5.10 13.33 2.55
N ALA A 317 4.33 13.77 3.55
CA ALA A 317 4.88 14.27 4.81
C ALA A 317 5.68 13.19 5.56
N HIS A 318 5.21 11.94 5.54
CA HIS A 318 5.92 10.80 6.11
C HIS A 318 7.22 10.50 5.36
N TRP A 319 7.20 10.56 4.02
CA TRP A 319 8.39 10.37 3.20
C TRP A 319 9.47 11.42 3.50
N VAL A 320 9.10 12.70 3.61
CA VAL A 320 10.02 13.79 4.00
C VAL A 320 10.64 13.50 5.37
N HIS A 321 9.83 13.07 6.34
CA HIS A 321 10.35 12.68 7.65
C HIS A 321 11.35 11.51 7.56
N TRP A 322 11.04 10.48 6.77
CA TRP A 322 11.91 9.32 6.58
C TRP A 322 13.26 9.69 5.96
N GLN A 323 13.29 10.57 4.96
CA GLN A 323 14.55 11.04 4.35
C GLN A 323 15.41 11.82 5.34
N ASN A 324 14.80 12.64 6.19
CA ASN A 324 15.51 13.50 7.14
C ASN A 324 16.16 12.74 8.32
N ARG A 325 15.64 11.55 8.70
CA ARG A 325 16.21 10.75 9.79
C ARG A 325 17.65 10.32 9.54
N GLY A 326 18.03 10.04 8.29
CA GLY A 326 19.40 9.70 7.88
C GLY A 326 20.39 10.84 7.99
N SER A 327 19.91 12.07 7.96
CA SER A 327 20.73 13.29 8.09
C SER A 327 21.09 13.59 9.55
N ALA A 328 20.22 13.27 10.48
CA ALA A 328 20.41 13.48 11.92
C ALA A 328 21.45 12.52 12.56
N LEU A 329 21.76 11.41 11.89
CA LEU A 329 22.72 10.40 12.36
C LEU A 329 24.15 10.59 11.85
N LYS A 330 24.42 11.61 11.00
CA LYS A 330 25.79 11.97 10.62
C LYS A 330 26.34 12.91 11.69
N PRO A 331 27.34 12.50 12.51
CA PRO A 331 28.02 13.45 13.40
C PRO A 331 28.70 14.50 12.55
N ASN A 332 28.51 15.76 12.94
CA ASN A 332 29.23 16.91 12.36
C ASN A 332 30.73 16.63 12.36
N SER A 333 31.29 16.21 11.24
CA SER A 333 32.73 16.28 11.01
C SER A 333 33.09 17.72 10.68
N ALA A 334 32.91 18.62 11.66
CA ALA A 334 33.36 20.01 11.56
C ALA A 334 34.78 20.10 12.11
N SER A 335 35.69 20.28 11.16
CA SER A 335 36.86 21.14 11.22
C SER A 335 37.54 21.34 12.58
N SER A 336 38.63 20.62 12.80
CA SER A 336 39.76 21.17 13.56
C SER A 336 40.99 21.17 12.67
N SER A 337 41.08 22.16 11.78
CA SER A 337 42.35 22.58 11.17
C SER A 337 43.05 23.51 12.15
N THR A 338 43.71 22.95 13.12
CA THR A 338 44.72 23.69 13.93
C THR A 338 45.92 23.93 13.04
N LYS A 339 46.07 25.18 12.58
CA LYS A 339 47.31 25.63 11.98
C LYS A 339 48.43 25.60 13.06
N VAL A 340 49.35 24.68 12.92
CA VAL A 340 50.65 24.74 13.65
C VAL A 340 51.49 25.75 12.89
N ASN A 341 51.76 26.92 13.51
CA ASN A 341 52.79 27.86 13.09
C ASN A 341 54.15 27.26 13.46
N ASP A 342 54.94 26.95 12.44
CA ASP A 342 56.37 26.57 12.59
C ASP A 342 57.21 27.84 12.50
N GLU A 343 57.55 28.43 13.66
CA GLU A 343 58.57 29.47 13.76
C GLU A 343 59.93 28.80 13.84
N ARG A 344 60.65 28.73 12.70
CA ARG A 344 62.09 28.42 12.69
C ARG A 344 62.91 29.71 12.86
N THR A 345 63.41 29.86 14.04
CA THR A 345 64.47 30.87 14.29
C THR A 345 65.77 30.38 13.66
N HIS A 346 66.29 31.18 12.75
CA HIS A 346 67.66 31.12 12.25
C HIS A 346 68.64 31.68 13.31
N ASN A 347 69.70 30.95 13.63
CA ASN A 347 70.90 31.49 14.21
C ASN A 347 72.12 31.20 13.28
N PRO A 348 73.00 32.19 12.98
CA PRO A 348 74.16 31.98 12.14
C PRO A 348 75.38 31.51 12.94
N PRO A 349 76.44 31.03 12.25
CA PRO A 349 77.61 30.39 12.88
C PRO A 349 78.63 31.35 13.37
N GLY A 350 79.27 31.01 14.49
CA GLY A 350 80.52 31.48 14.98
C GLY A 350 81.41 30.27 15.31
#